data_4b75555d7d9b9ee5b7d6c994c8c6bb03
#
_entry.id   4b75555d7d9b9ee5b7d6c994c8c6bb03
#
_cell.length_a   1.000
_cell.length_b   1.000
_cell.length_c   1.000
_cell.angle_alpha   90.00
_cell.angle_beta   90.00
_cell.angle_gamma   90.00
#
_symmetry.space_group_name_H-M   'P 1'
#
loop_
_entity.id
_entity.type
_entity.pdbx_description
1 polymer ?
#
loop_
_entity_poly.entity_id
_entity_poly.type
_entity_poly.pdbx_seq_one_letter_code
_entity_poly.pdbx_strand_id
1 'polypeptide(L)'
;MSDRFLSSDEYDERAHQLYNEGQYDEAIETLREGLGLYPNAVELHVGMGYARLAREEYAWARRAFEEALALDPDHEDTLAGLGEVLLKFGDRRGAVATFDRILALGFRDDHDLMLQVGRALFRDGVLDHARRYFEIALGAHPDSTEASACVGYAAHRLGDEATALHWLRRALELDSQHGEARIYLANLLYDRGEYEAALFHLERTEPDDHFDTLAIWRLVELKRSVYRLPESDPELAPWHDRLSELTGEAEPEDLLLAEIEAMGPDGQVKDPSQLELFGTLLTELQGMKSRSGPGEVHRVSTAGGETYVGTFEEIVRQMKDDAAEYAGGSMADYMAATAQRGRQQTGVMIPTTDPESFIRGSADAGLLRILH
;
A
#
# COMPACT_ATOMS: atom_id res chain seq x y z
N MET A 1 -47.77 19.49 2.41
CA MET A 1 -47.15 18.19 2.14
C MET A 1 -46.50 17.78 3.47
N SER A 2 -46.92 16.67 4.04
CA SER A 2 -46.36 16.19 5.30
C SER A 2 -44.91 15.84 5.05
N ASP A 3 -43.95 16.52 5.65
CA ASP A 3 -42.57 16.07 5.71
C ASP A 3 -42.59 14.72 6.43
N ARG A 4 -42.55 13.65 5.66
CA ARG A 4 -42.44 12.31 6.17
C ARG A 4 -40.97 12.17 6.57
N PHE A 5 -40.70 12.28 7.86
CA PHE A 5 -39.36 11.95 8.37
C PHE A 5 -39.04 10.51 7.99
N LEU A 6 -37.89 10.30 7.41
CA LEU A 6 -37.35 8.95 7.11
C LEU A 6 -37.13 8.22 8.44
N SER A 7 -37.32 6.90 8.44
CA SER A 7 -36.91 6.05 9.58
C SER A 7 -35.38 5.89 9.60
N SER A 8 -34.84 5.33 10.68
CA SER A 8 -33.42 4.94 10.75
C SER A 8 -33.03 4.05 9.60
N ASP A 9 -33.86 3.06 9.29
CA ASP A 9 -33.61 2.08 8.21
C ASP A 9 -33.63 2.74 6.83
N GLU A 10 -34.56 3.70 6.59
CA GLU A 10 -34.61 4.46 5.34
C GLU A 10 -33.39 5.38 5.16
N TYR A 11 -32.83 5.93 6.27
CA TYR A 11 -31.56 6.67 6.22
C TYR A 11 -30.39 5.74 5.92
N ASP A 12 -30.35 4.57 6.54
CA ASP A 12 -29.31 3.57 6.33
C ASP A 12 -29.31 3.05 4.87
N GLU A 13 -30.46 2.62 4.36
CA GLU A 13 -30.61 2.19 2.96
C GLU A 13 -30.13 3.24 1.97
N ARG A 14 -30.51 4.51 2.20
CA ARG A 14 -30.09 5.62 1.34
C ARG A 14 -28.59 5.87 1.40
N ALA A 15 -28.03 5.85 2.60
CA ALA A 15 -26.60 6.04 2.78
C ALA A 15 -25.80 4.88 2.16
N HIS A 16 -26.29 3.64 2.30
CA HIS A 16 -25.70 2.47 1.67
C HIS A 16 -25.72 2.56 0.14
N GLN A 17 -26.82 3.03 -0.44
CA GLN A 17 -26.89 3.27 -1.89
C GLN A 17 -25.83 4.30 -2.33
N LEU A 18 -25.74 5.46 -1.65
CA LEU A 18 -24.76 6.51 -1.94
C LEU A 18 -23.32 5.99 -1.79
N TYR A 19 -23.08 5.18 -0.77
CA TYR A 19 -21.79 4.53 -0.55
C TYR A 19 -21.39 3.64 -1.72
N ASN A 20 -22.30 2.80 -2.21
CA ASN A 20 -22.07 1.91 -3.35
C ASN A 20 -21.86 2.67 -4.67
N GLU A 21 -22.43 3.88 -4.80
CA GLU A 21 -22.21 4.80 -5.91
C GLU A 21 -20.88 5.58 -5.79
N GLY A 22 -20.12 5.38 -4.69
CA GLY A 22 -18.87 6.11 -4.42
C GLY A 22 -19.09 7.55 -3.91
N GLN A 23 -20.33 7.93 -3.63
CA GLN A 23 -20.72 9.27 -3.15
C GLN A 23 -20.59 9.33 -1.62
N TYR A 24 -19.35 9.21 -1.14
CA TYR A 24 -19.09 9.09 0.30
C TYR A 24 -19.44 10.35 1.10
N ASP A 25 -19.32 11.54 0.50
CA ASP A 25 -19.67 12.80 1.15
C ASP A 25 -21.17 12.91 1.41
N GLU A 26 -21.96 12.57 0.40
CA GLU A 26 -23.42 12.56 0.48
C GLU A 26 -23.93 11.45 1.43
N ALA A 27 -23.25 10.30 1.45
CA ALA A 27 -23.54 9.24 2.41
C ALA A 27 -23.31 9.73 3.85
N ILE A 28 -22.19 10.38 4.13
CA ILE A 28 -21.87 10.95 5.44
C ILE A 28 -22.90 12.01 5.89
N GLU A 29 -23.33 12.90 4.99
CA GLU A 29 -24.37 13.89 5.30
C GLU A 29 -25.69 13.20 5.62
N THR A 30 -26.11 12.21 4.81
CA THR A 30 -27.35 11.44 5.04
C THR A 30 -27.31 10.72 6.40
N LEU A 31 -26.17 10.08 6.74
CA LEU A 31 -25.98 9.44 8.02
C LEU A 31 -25.96 10.43 9.20
N ARG A 32 -25.38 11.61 9.00
CA ARG A 32 -25.39 12.67 10.02
C ARG A 32 -26.80 13.18 10.30
N GLU A 33 -27.63 13.36 9.27
CA GLU A 33 -29.04 13.74 9.41
C GLU A 33 -29.80 12.63 10.18
N GLY A 34 -29.61 11.37 9.78
CA GLY A 34 -30.21 10.20 10.44
C GLY A 34 -29.82 10.10 11.91
N LEU A 35 -28.54 10.23 12.23
CA LEU A 35 -28.03 10.21 13.61
C LEU A 35 -28.51 11.39 14.44
N GLY A 36 -28.81 12.53 13.82
CA GLY A 36 -29.46 13.68 14.49
C GLY A 36 -30.87 13.36 15.00
N LEU A 37 -31.56 12.45 14.32
CA LEU A 37 -32.92 12.00 14.69
C LEU A 37 -32.89 10.69 15.50
N TYR A 38 -31.97 9.79 15.17
CA TYR A 38 -31.85 8.44 15.71
C TYR A 38 -30.43 8.19 16.28
N PRO A 39 -30.02 8.88 17.35
CA PRO A 39 -28.65 8.83 17.85
C PRO A 39 -28.21 7.45 18.37
N ASN A 40 -29.14 6.54 18.60
CA ASN A 40 -28.87 5.19 19.09
C ASN A 40 -29.07 4.11 18.00
N ALA A 41 -29.17 4.48 16.73
CA ALA A 41 -29.26 3.52 15.64
C ALA A 41 -27.85 3.00 15.33
N VAL A 42 -27.59 1.73 15.64
CA VAL A 42 -26.28 1.10 15.49
C VAL A 42 -25.85 1.12 14.04
N GLU A 43 -26.75 0.77 13.12
CA GLU A 43 -26.52 0.67 11.68
C GLU A 43 -26.02 2.01 11.12
N LEU A 44 -26.59 3.14 11.56
CA LEU A 44 -26.16 4.47 11.11
C LEU A 44 -24.73 4.81 11.60
N HIS A 45 -24.34 4.39 12.80
CA HIS A 45 -22.95 4.53 13.27
C HIS A 45 -22.00 3.62 12.49
N VAL A 46 -22.43 2.39 12.16
CA VAL A 46 -21.68 1.46 11.32
C VAL A 46 -21.46 2.02 9.92
N GLY A 47 -22.54 2.49 9.27
CA GLY A 47 -22.47 3.14 7.97
C GLY A 47 -21.54 4.37 7.98
N MET A 48 -21.64 5.21 9.05
CA MET A 48 -20.74 6.35 9.25
C MET A 48 -19.28 5.90 9.34
N GLY A 49 -18.98 4.80 10.04
CA GLY A 49 -17.66 4.22 10.16
C GLY A 49 -17.09 3.82 8.79
N TYR A 50 -17.85 3.07 8.00
CA TYR A 50 -17.43 2.64 6.66
C TYR A 50 -17.30 3.80 5.68
N ALA A 51 -18.22 4.76 5.66
CA ALA A 51 -18.12 5.94 4.79
C ALA A 51 -16.86 6.77 5.11
N ARG A 52 -16.53 6.93 6.39
CA ARG A 52 -15.30 7.59 6.83
C ARG A 52 -14.04 6.79 6.49
N LEU A 53 -14.11 5.44 6.60
CA LEU A 53 -13.02 4.55 6.24
C LEU A 53 -12.72 4.64 4.73
N ALA A 54 -13.75 4.68 3.89
CA ALA A 54 -13.62 4.85 2.44
C ALA A 54 -12.98 6.20 2.05
N ARG A 55 -13.18 7.23 2.86
CA ARG A 55 -12.53 8.53 2.72
C ARG A 55 -11.14 8.62 3.38
N GLU A 56 -10.63 7.52 3.89
CA GLU A 56 -9.37 7.47 4.64
C GLU A 56 -9.34 8.35 5.92
N GLU A 57 -10.52 8.72 6.42
CA GLU A 57 -10.68 9.49 7.65
C GLU A 57 -10.66 8.56 8.88
N TYR A 58 -9.56 7.81 9.04
CA TYR A 58 -9.43 6.66 9.96
C TYR A 58 -9.77 6.99 11.42
N ALA A 59 -9.40 8.18 11.92
CA ALA A 59 -9.71 8.59 13.29
C ALA A 59 -11.22 8.77 13.53
N TRP A 60 -11.92 9.32 12.53
CA TRP A 60 -13.37 9.48 12.59
C TRP A 60 -14.11 8.16 12.39
N ALA A 61 -13.59 7.29 11.49
CA ALA A 61 -14.11 5.94 11.30
C ALA A 61 -14.02 5.14 12.60
N ARG A 62 -12.86 5.15 13.27
CA ARG A 62 -12.67 4.53 14.57
C ARG A 62 -13.70 4.98 15.60
N ARG A 63 -13.90 6.31 15.71
CA ARG A 63 -14.85 6.85 16.66
C ARG A 63 -16.27 6.39 16.39
N ALA A 64 -16.69 6.37 15.12
CA ALA A 64 -18.04 5.92 14.74
C ALA A 64 -18.24 4.42 15.11
N PHE A 65 -17.25 3.56 14.83
CA PHE A 65 -17.32 2.16 15.24
C PHE A 65 -17.27 1.98 16.78
N GLU A 66 -16.51 2.79 17.51
CA GLU A 66 -16.52 2.77 18.99
C GLU A 66 -17.87 3.19 19.55
N GLU A 67 -18.56 4.19 18.92
CA GLU A 67 -19.92 4.60 19.28
C GLU A 67 -20.93 3.49 18.97
N ALA A 68 -20.82 2.78 17.84
CA ALA A 68 -21.64 1.61 17.52
C ALA A 68 -21.45 0.48 18.54
N LEU A 69 -20.20 0.13 18.90
CA LEU A 69 -19.90 -0.90 19.91
C LEU A 69 -20.32 -0.52 21.32
N ALA A 70 -20.46 0.77 21.63
CA ALA A 70 -21.01 1.20 22.91
C ALA A 70 -22.52 0.92 23.00
N LEU A 71 -23.22 0.88 21.86
CA LEU A 71 -24.64 0.56 21.76
C LEU A 71 -24.89 -0.94 21.64
N ASP A 72 -24.16 -1.60 20.75
CA ASP A 72 -24.15 -3.05 20.60
C ASP A 72 -22.71 -3.58 20.59
N PRO A 73 -22.24 -4.09 21.75
CA PRO A 73 -20.87 -4.58 21.88
C PRO A 73 -20.51 -5.77 21.00
N ASP A 74 -21.49 -6.56 20.58
CA ASP A 74 -21.28 -7.81 19.87
C ASP A 74 -21.63 -7.73 18.38
N HIS A 75 -21.84 -6.51 17.87
CA HIS A 75 -22.17 -6.27 16.45
C HIS A 75 -20.98 -6.62 15.55
N GLU A 76 -21.15 -7.62 14.70
CA GLU A 76 -20.09 -8.26 13.90
C GLU A 76 -19.48 -7.31 12.85
N ASP A 77 -20.32 -6.56 12.10
CA ASP A 77 -19.82 -5.62 11.09
C ASP A 77 -19.04 -4.46 11.71
N THR A 78 -19.46 -4.06 12.92
CA THR A 78 -18.73 -3.02 13.66
C THR A 78 -17.35 -3.53 14.09
N LEU A 79 -17.26 -4.78 14.54
CA LEU A 79 -15.98 -5.39 14.89
C LEU A 79 -15.10 -5.55 13.64
N ALA A 80 -15.68 -5.92 12.50
CA ALA A 80 -14.94 -6.00 11.23
C ALA A 80 -14.38 -4.63 10.83
N GLY A 81 -15.23 -3.59 10.80
CA GLY A 81 -14.81 -2.23 10.47
C GLY A 81 -13.77 -1.66 11.45
N LEU A 82 -13.93 -1.89 12.76
CA LEU A 82 -12.94 -1.47 13.76
C LEU A 82 -11.60 -2.19 13.54
N GLY A 83 -11.62 -3.49 13.25
CA GLY A 83 -10.42 -4.25 12.92
C GLY A 83 -9.69 -3.70 11.71
N GLU A 84 -10.41 -3.34 10.63
CA GLU A 84 -9.83 -2.66 9.46
C GLU A 84 -9.16 -1.33 9.83
N VAL A 85 -9.83 -0.51 10.62
CA VAL A 85 -9.26 0.77 11.08
C VAL A 85 -8.00 0.56 11.91
N LEU A 86 -7.97 -0.45 12.80
CA LEU A 86 -6.79 -0.78 13.58
C LEU A 86 -5.61 -1.19 12.69
N LEU A 87 -5.85 -1.92 11.59
CA LEU A 87 -4.83 -2.22 10.58
C LEU A 87 -4.26 -0.93 9.98
N LYS A 88 -5.12 0.04 9.61
CA LYS A 88 -4.68 1.33 9.06
C LYS A 88 -3.83 2.15 10.04
N PHE A 89 -4.02 1.98 11.34
CA PHE A 89 -3.16 2.55 12.38
C PHE A 89 -1.90 1.71 12.67
N GLY A 90 -1.72 0.56 11.99
CA GLY A 90 -0.59 -0.36 12.21
C GLY A 90 -0.73 -1.22 13.46
N ASP A 91 -1.86 -1.16 14.18
CA ASP A 91 -2.14 -2.03 15.33
C ASP A 91 -2.65 -3.41 14.88
N ARG A 92 -1.76 -4.19 14.28
CA ARG A 92 -2.05 -5.54 13.80
C ARG A 92 -2.51 -6.47 14.92
N ARG A 93 -1.98 -6.31 16.14
CA ARG A 93 -2.38 -7.14 17.29
C ARG A 93 -3.79 -6.83 17.73
N GLY A 94 -4.13 -5.56 17.86
CA GLY A 94 -5.49 -5.12 18.18
C GLY A 94 -6.49 -5.57 17.12
N ALA A 95 -6.14 -5.41 15.84
CA ALA A 95 -6.98 -5.86 14.74
C ALA A 95 -7.27 -7.37 14.79
N VAL A 96 -6.23 -8.20 14.92
CA VAL A 96 -6.40 -9.66 15.02
C VAL A 96 -7.25 -10.04 16.23
N ALA A 97 -7.04 -9.41 17.38
CA ALA A 97 -7.86 -9.68 18.58
C ALA A 97 -9.33 -9.30 18.38
N THR A 98 -9.59 -8.19 17.66
CA THR A 98 -10.94 -7.73 17.32
C THR A 98 -11.62 -8.71 16.35
N PHE A 99 -10.92 -9.17 15.33
CA PHE A 99 -11.42 -10.17 14.39
C PHE A 99 -11.65 -11.54 15.06
N ASP A 100 -10.74 -11.99 15.92
CA ASP A 100 -10.93 -13.26 16.66
C ASP A 100 -12.16 -13.20 17.59
N ARG A 101 -12.56 -12.02 18.04
CA ARG A 101 -13.82 -11.86 18.77
C ARG A 101 -15.04 -12.21 17.93
N ILE A 102 -15.05 -11.87 16.62
CA ILE A 102 -16.11 -12.26 15.68
C ILE A 102 -16.28 -13.79 15.66
N LEU A 103 -15.15 -14.53 15.60
CA LEU A 103 -15.17 -15.99 15.66
C LEU A 103 -15.67 -16.52 16.99
N ALA A 104 -15.31 -15.86 18.10
CA ALA A 104 -15.75 -16.25 19.46
C ALA A 104 -17.25 -16.01 19.67
N LEU A 105 -17.84 -15.03 18.98
CA LEU A 105 -19.28 -14.75 18.99
C LEU A 105 -20.08 -15.74 18.14
N GLY A 106 -19.43 -16.56 17.32
CA GLY A 106 -20.09 -17.63 16.55
C GLY A 106 -20.36 -17.29 15.08
N PHE A 107 -19.90 -16.16 14.56
CA PHE A 107 -20.11 -15.73 13.15
C PHE A 107 -19.20 -16.46 12.14
N ARG A 108 -18.71 -17.63 12.50
CA ARG A 108 -17.83 -18.44 11.64
C ARG A 108 -18.48 -18.86 10.32
N ASP A 109 -19.80 -19.08 10.33
CA ASP A 109 -20.53 -19.55 9.15
C ASP A 109 -20.96 -18.38 8.23
N ASP A 110 -20.70 -17.15 8.63
CA ASP A 110 -20.89 -15.98 7.78
C ASP A 110 -19.75 -15.86 6.76
N HIS A 111 -20.05 -16.34 5.55
CA HIS A 111 -19.09 -16.43 4.46
C HIS A 111 -18.52 -15.04 4.06
N ASP A 112 -19.41 -14.07 3.90
CA ASP A 112 -19.05 -12.74 3.38
C ASP A 112 -18.24 -11.97 4.41
N LEU A 113 -18.61 -12.06 5.67
CA LEU A 113 -17.87 -11.48 6.78
C LEU A 113 -16.46 -12.09 6.89
N MET A 114 -16.33 -13.42 6.75
CA MET A 114 -15.03 -14.09 6.78
C MET A 114 -14.15 -13.66 5.61
N LEU A 115 -14.70 -13.51 4.42
CA LEU A 115 -13.98 -12.97 3.26
C LEU A 115 -13.55 -11.52 3.47
N GLN A 116 -14.43 -10.68 4.02
CA GLN A 116 -14.12 -9.27 4.32
C GLN A 116 -12.93 -9.17 5.28
N VAL A 117 -12.98 -9.87 6.41
CA VAL A 117 -11.89 -9.91 7.39
C VAL A 117 -10.59 -10.43 6.76
N GLY A 118 -10.70 -11.53 5.99
CA GLY A 118 -9.56 -12.12 5.28
C GLY A 118 -8.92 -11.13 4.32
N ARG A 119 -9.70 -10.40 3.53
CA ARG A 119 -9.21 -9.38 2.59
C ARG A 119 -8.55 -8.20 3.31
N ALA A 120 -9.11 -7.75 4.44
CA ALA A 120 -8.51 -6.69 5.23
C ALA A 120 -7.12 -7.10 5.73
N LEU A 121 -6.98 -8.29 6.29
CA LEU A 121 -5.72 -8.85 6.75
C LEU A 121 -4.73 -9.08 5.61
N PHE A 122 -5.21 -9.54 4.45
CA PHE A 122 -4.37 -9.78 3.26
C PHE A 122 -3.77 -8.49 2.72
N ARG A 123 -4.56 -7.43 2.59
CA ARG A 123 -4.11 -6.09 2.16
C ARG A 123 -3.02 -5.53 3.07
N ASP A 124 -3.13 -5.77 4.38
CA ASP A 124 -2.15 -5.30 5.37
C ASP A 124 -0.95 -6.24 5.54
N GLY A 125 -0.88 -7.33 4.78
CA GLY A 125 0.22 -8.30 4.80
C GLY A 125 0.23 -9.22 6.02
N VAL A 126 -0.89 -9.37 6.75
CA VAL A 126 -1.05 -10.32 7.86
C VAL A 126 -1.50 -11.68 7.31
N LEU A 127 -0.65 -12.27 6.46
CA LEU A 127 -0.99 -13.32 5.52
C LEU A 127 -1.45 -14.64 6.16
N ASP A 128 -0.83 -15.07 7.27
CA ASP A 128 -1.22 -16.30 7.96
C ASP A 128 -2.65 -16.22 8.50
N HIS A 129 -3.01 -15.06 9.06
CA HIS A 129 -4.37 -14.84 9.55
C HIS A 129 -5.35 -14.68 8.39
N ALA A 130 -4.97 -13.97 7.32
CA ALA A 130 -5.79 -13.85 6.12
C ALA A 130 -6.15 -15.23 5.56
N ARG A 131 -5.16 -16.12 5.38
CA ARG A 131 -5.37 -17.49 4.93
C ARG A 131 -6.34 -18.24 5.84
N ARG A 132 -6.17 -18.13 7.16
CA ARG A 132 -7.07 -18.77 8.12
C ARG A 132 -8.53 -18.33 7.96
N TYR A 133 -8.78 -17.03 7.76
CA TYR A 133 -10.15 -16.52 7.57
C TYR A 133 -10.72 -16.96 6.22
N PHE A 134 -9.93 -16.98 5.15
CA PHE A 134 -10.35 -17.51 3.86
C PHE A 134 -10.65 -19.02 3.92
N GLU A 135 -9.86 -19.80 4.65
CA GLU A 135 -10.13 -21.23 4.89
C GLU A 135 -11.42 -21.45 5.69
N ILE A 136 -11.76 -20.54 6.62
CA ILE A 136 -13.04 -20.59 7.35
C ILE A 136 -14.19 -20.30 6.39
N ALA A 137 -14.10 -19.25 5.56
CA ALA A 137 -15.10 -18.93 4.55
C ALA A 137 -15.33 -20.11 3.59
N LEU A 138 -14.24 -20.73 3.13
CA LEU A 138 -14.27 -21.90 2.27
C LEU A 138 -14.89 -23.11 2.98
N GLY A 139 -14.66 -23.29 4.26
CA GLY A 139 -15.28 -24.34 5.07
C GLY A 139 -16.80 -24.20 5.17
N ALA A 140 -17.31 -22.96 5.26
CA ALA A 140 -18.73 -22.66 5.21
C ALA A 140 -19.34 -22.88 3.83
N HIS A 141 -18.63 -22.49 2.77
CA HIS A 141 -19.05 -22.60 1.35
C HIS A 141 -17.96 -23.25 0.49
N PRO A 142 -17.87 -24.59 0.43
CA PRO A 142 -16.80 -25.30 -0.28
C PRO A 142 -16.75 -25.08 -1.79
N ASP A 143 -17.86 -24.65 -2.38
CA ASP A 143 -17.97 -24.34 -3.82
C ASP A 143 -17.85 -22.81 -4.08
N SER A 144 -17.38 -22.03 -3.12
CA SER A 144 -17.09 -20.61 -3.34
C SER A 144 -15.82 -20.44 -4.18
N THR A 145 -16.00 -19.90 -5.39
CA THR A 145 -14.90 -19.52 -6.27
C THR A 145 -14.00 -18.48 -5.59
N GLU A 146 -14.64 -17.47 -5.01
CA GLU A 146 -13.97 -16.35 -4.33
C GLU A 146 -13.10 -16.82 -3.16
N ALA A 147 -13.68 -17.66 -2.27
CA ALA A 147 -12.91 -18.18 -1.13
C ALA A 147 -11.75 -19.07 -1.59
N SER A 148 -11.98 -19.91 -2.64
CA SER A 148 -10.91 -20.72 -3.24
C SER A 148 -9.79 -19.86 -3.80
N ALA A 149 -10.13 -18.81 -4.55
CA ALA A 149 -9.16 -17.86 -5.09
C ALA A 149 -8.37 -17.15 -3.98
N CYS A 150 -9.05 -16.64 -2.96
CA CYS A 150 -8.44 -15.95 -1.82
C CYS A 150 -7.46 -16.84 -1.02
N VAL A 151 -7.79 -18.12 -0.81
CA VAL A 151 -6.85 -19.10 -0.21
C VAL A 151 -5.63 -19.26 -1.12
N GLY A 152 -5.83 -19.36 -2.44
CA GLY A 152 -4.77 -19.44 -3.42
C GLY A 152 -3.84 -18.22 -3.40
N TYR A 153 -4.39 -17.02 -3.33
CA TYR A 153 -3.62 -15.75 -3.24
C TYR A 153 -2.79 -15.68 -1.96
N ALA A 154 -3.40 -16.02 -0.82
CA ALA A 154 -2.71 -16.02 0.46
C ALA A 154 -1.58 -17.05 0.48
N ALA A 155 -1.82 -18.27 -0.02
CA ALA A 155 -0.82 -19.31 -0.14
C ALA A 155 0.35 -18.90 -1.05
N HIS A 156 0.05 -18.28 -2.21
CA HIS A 156 1.08 -17.77 -3.12
C HIS A 156 1.99 -16.74 -2.41
N ARG A 157 1.41 -15.74 -1.74
CA ARG A 157 2.18 -14.73 -1.01
C ARG A 157 2.96 -15.28 0.19
N LEU A 158 2.53 -16.41 0.75
CA LEU A 158 3.25 -17.14 1.81
C LEU A 158 4.35 -18.06 1.27
N GLY A 159 4.47 -18.21 -0.07
CA GLY A 159 5.42 -19.13 -0.71
C GLY A 159 4.99 -20.60 -0.68
N ASP A 160 3.73 -20.88 -0.33
CA ASP A 160 3.14 -22.24 -0.37
C ASP A 160 2.59 -22.52 -1.77
N GLU A 161 3.51 -22.80 -2.71
CA GLU A 161 3.17 -22.99 -4.12
C GLU A 161 2.18 -24.15 -4.35
N ALA A 162 2.33 -25.25 -3.58
CA ALA A 162 1.49 -26.43 -3.76
C ALA A 162 0.02 -26.12 -3.42
N THR A 163 -0.21 -25.44 -2.31
CA THR A 163 -1.54 -24.98 -1.89
C THR A 163 -2.08 -23.92 -2.85
N ALA A 164 -1.24 -22.98 -3.30
CA ALA A 164 -1.64 -21.95 -4.26
C ALA A 164 -2.11 -22.58 -5.58
N LEU A 165 -1.31 -23.48 -6.18
CA LEU A 165 -1.67 -24.19 -7.42
C LEU A 165 -3.00 -24.95 -7.29
N HIS A 166 -3.19 -25.64 -6.16
CA HIS A 166 -4.40 -26.41 -5.93
C HIS A 166 -5.65 -25.53 -5.91
N TRP A 167 -5.62 -24.46 -5.12
CA TRP A 167 -6.80 -23.63 -4.92
C TRP A 167 -7.08 -22.67 -6.08
N LEU A 168 -6.05 -22.16 -6.76
CA LEU A 168 -6.24 -21.35 -7.97
C LEU A 168 -6.82 -22.19 -9.11
N ARG A 169 -6.39 -23.45 -9.28
CA ARG A 169 -7.01 -24.37 -10.24
C ARG A 169 -8.45 -24.67 -9.86
N ARG A 170 -8.73 -24.91 -8.57
CA ARG A 170 -10.09 -25.13 -8.09
C ARG A 170 -11.00 -23.93 -8.36
N ALA A 171 -10.53 -22.72 -8.12
CA ALA A 171 -11.28 -21.50 -8.45
C ALA A 171 -11.63 -21.44 -9.94
N LEU A 172 -10.69 -21.77 -10.83
CA LEU A 172 -10.92 -21.80 -12.28
C LEU A 172 -11.77 -22.98 -12.76
N GLU A 173 -11.86 -24.08 -12.01
CA GLU A 173 -12.83 -25.16 -12.24
C GLU A 173 -14.26 -24.72 -11.91
N LEU A 174 -14.43 -23.91 -10.86
CA LEU A 174 -15.72 -23.38 -10.43
C LEU A 174 -16.18 -22.22 -11.32
N ASP A 175 -15.27 -21.31 -11.62
CA ASP A 175 -15.49 -20.19 -12.55
C ASP A 175 -14.30 -20.02 -13.50
N SER A 176 -14.48 -20.49 -14.72
CA SER A 176 -13.45 -20.41 -15.75
C SER A 176 -13.19 -19.00 -16.28
N GLN A 177 -13.98 -18.00 -15.88
CA GLN A 177 -13.80 -16.60 -16.28
C GLN A 177 -13.17 -15.73 -15.18
N HIS A 178 -12.81 -16.31 -14.05
CA HIS A 178 -12.21 -15.57 -12.95
C HIS A 178 -10.80 -15.07 -13.33
N GLY A 179 -10.71 -13.81 -13.82
CA GLY A 179 -9.49 -13.20 -14.37
C GLY A 179 -8.34 -13.16 -13.38
N GLU A 180 -8.59 -12.67 -12.15
CA GLU A 180 -7.56 -12.54 -11.12
C GLU A 180 -6.94 -13.89 -10.74
N ALA A 181 -7.76 -14.93 -10.51
CA ALA A 181 -7.25 -16.27 -10.21
C ALA A 181 -6.41 -16.84 -11.36
N ARG A 182 -6.79 -16.51 -12.60
CA ARG A 182 -6.05 -16.88 -13.80
C ARG A 182 -4.69 -16.20 -13.86
N ILE A 183 -4.63 -14.91 -13.54
CA ILE A 183 -3.38 -14.12 -13.49
C ILE A 183 -2.44 -14.68 -12.43
N TYR A 184 -2.93 -14.92 -11.20
CA TYR A 184 -2.12 -15.52 -10.14
C TYR A 184 -1.57 -16.90 -10.52
N LEU A 185 -2.43 -17.77 -11.11
CA LEU A 185 -2.00 -19.08 -11.59
C LEU A 185 -0.95 -18.97 -12.68
N ALA A 186 -1.12 -18.07 -13.63
CA ALA A 186 -0.18 -17.86 -14.72
C ALA A 186 1.17 -17.35 -14.21
N ASN A 187 1.16 -16.41 -13.26
CA ASN A 187 2.38 -15.92 -12.63
C ASN A 187 3.15 -17.04 -11.92
N LEU A 188 2.43 -17.88 -11.19
CA LEU A 188 3.04 -19.03 -10.50
C LEU A 188 3.63 -20.05 -11.48
N LEU A 189 2.95 -20.35 -12.59
CA LEU A 189 3.43 -21.22 -13.65
C LEU A 189 4.65 -20.64 -14.37
N TYR A 190 4.67 -19.33 -14.59
CA TYR A 190 5.82 -18.63 -15.16
C TYR A 190 7.05 -18.76 -14.27
N ASP A 191 6.93 -18.53 -12.97
CA ASP A 191 8.02 -18.62 -12.00
C ASP A 191 8.58 -20.06 -11.90
N ARG A 192 7.77 -21.07 -12.22
CA ARG A 192 8.18 -22.48 -12.31
C ARG A 192 8.83 -22.85 -13.66
N GLY A 193 8.88 -21.92 -14.61
CA GLY A 193 9.36 -22.18 -15.97
C GLY A 193 8.35 -22.92 -16.87
N GLU A 194 7.11 -23.05 -16.43
CA GLU A 194 6.01 -23.68 -17.20
C GLU A 194 5.40 -22.66 -18.17
N TYR A 195 6.21 -22.10 -19.07
CA TYR A 195 5.90 -20.92 -19.89
C TYR A 195 4.72 -21.11 -20.85
N GLU A 196 4.56 -22.31 -21.45
CA GLU A 196 3.42 -22.61 -22.34
C GLU A 196 2.10 -22.59 -21.55
N ALA A 197 2.09 -23.15 -20.34
CA ALA A 197 0.93 -23.14 -19.47
C ALA A 197 0.63 -21.73 -18.95
N ALA A 198 1.65 -20.95 -18.60
CA ALA A 198 1.50 -19.56 -18.21
C ALA A 198 0.88 -18.72 -19.34
N LEU A 199 1.40 -18.83 -20.56
CA LEU A 199 0.87 -18.15 -21.74
C LEU A 199 -0.60 -18.56 -22.01
N PHE A 200 -0.91 -19.85 -21.92
CA PHE A 200 -2.29 -20.35 -22.09
C PHE A 200 -3.29 -19.66 -21.15
N HIS A 201 -2.88 -19.37 -19.91
CA HIS A 201 -3.74 -18.67 -18.97
C HIS A 201 -3.77 -17.17 -19.23
N LEU A 202 -2.64 -16.51 -19.47
CA LEU A 202 -2.58 -15.06 -19.72
C LEU A 202 -3.33 -14.64 -20.99
N GLU A 203 -3.30 -15.43 -22.05
CA GLU A 203 -4.05 -15.14 -23.29
C GLU A 203 -5.58 -15.18 -23.13
N ARG A 204 -6.08 -15.64 -21.99
CA ARG A 204 -7.51 -15.71 -21.65
C ARG A 204 -7.92 -14.65 -20.67
N THR A 205 -7.08 -13.67 -20.46
CA THR A 205 -7.39 -12.47 -19.70
C THR A 205 -7.54 -11.29 -20.64
N GLU A 206 -8.28 -10.28 -20.22
CA GLU A 206 -8.40 -9.00 -20.88
C GLU A 206 -7.45 -7.97 -20.22
N PRO A 207 -7.04 -6.90 -20.91
CA PRO A 207 -6.21 -5.87 -20.31
C PRO A 207 -6.77 -5.31 -18.98
N ASP A 208 -8.09 -5.15 -18.89
CA ASP A 208 -8.79 -4.62 -17.72
C ASP A 208 -8.80 -5.58 -16.52
N ASP A 209 -8.52 -6.86 -16.72
CA ASP A 209 -8.35 -7.82 -15.62
C ASP A 209 -7.06 -7.57 -14.82
N HIS A 210 -6.13 -6.80 -15.37
CA HIS A 210 -4.81 -6.58 -14.80
C HIS A 210 -4.75 -5.27 -14.00
N PHE A 211 -4.43 -5.38 -12.71
CA PHE A 211 -4.27 -4.26 -11.79
C PHE A 211 -2.80 -3.97 -11.44
N ASP A 212 -1.88 -4.81 -11.93
CA ASP A 212 -0.44 -4.61 -11.85
C ASP A 212 0.25 -4.90 -13.19
N THR A 213 1.47 -4.45 -13.33
CA THR A 213 2.22 -4.54 -14.58
C THR A 213 2.88 -5.90 -14.81
N LEU A 214 3.07 -6.72 -13.76
CA LEU A 214 3.92 -7.92 -13.83
C LEU A 214 3.39 -8.95 -14.82
N ALA A 215 2.09 -9.28 -14.72
CA ALA A 215 1.48 -10.29 -15.58
C ALA A 215 1.40 -9.82 -17.04
N ILE A 216 1.21 -8.52 -17.28
CA ILE A 216 1.23 -7.95 -18.64
C ILE A 216 2.64 -8.05 -19.23
N TRP A 217 3.69 -7.71 -18.50
CA TRP A 217 5.07 -7.87 -18.95
C TRP A 217 5.38 -9.32 -19.33
N ARG A 218 4.96 -10.27 -18.50
CA ARG A 218 5.13 -11.71 -18.75
C ARG A 218 4.37 -12.16 -19.99
N LEU A 219 3.13 -11.69 -20.18
CA LEU A 219 2.33 -11.99 -21.37
C LEU A 219 3.02 -11.47 -22.63
N VAL A 220 3.43 -10.21 -22.64
CA VAL A 220 4.11 -9.59 -23.79
C VAL A 220 5.40 -10.33 -24.11
N GLU A 221 6.21 -10.64 -23.11
CA GLU A 221 7.45 -11.40 -23.26
C GLU A 221 7.21 -12.79 -23.86
N LEU A 222 6.22 -13.53 -23.31
CA LEU A 222 5.88 -14.86 -23.79
C LEU A 222 5.33 -14.84 -25.21
N LYS A 223 4.42 -13.92 -25.54
CA LYS A 223 3.89 -13.76 -26.91
C LYS A 223 5.00 -13.45 -27.91
N ARG A 224 5.91 -12.53 -27.55
CA ARG A 224 7.06 -12.20 -28.40
C ARG A 224 7.98 -13.40 -28.61
N SER A 225 8.24 -14.15 -27.56
CA SER A 225 9.14 -15.34 -27.63
C SER A 225 8.52 -16.50 -28.41
N VAL A 226 7.27 -16.85 -28.12
CA VAL A 226 6.60 -18.02 -28.71
C VAL A 226 6.16 -17.74 -30.14
N TYR A 227 5.52 -16.60 -30.41
CA TYR A 227 4.98 -16.25 -31.73
C TYR A 227 5.93 -15.42 -32.56
N ARG A 228 7.12 -15.05 -32.01
CA ARG A 228 8.15 -14.21 -32.69
C ARG A 228 7.62 -12.86 -33.12
N LEU A 229 6.72 -12.26 -32.32
CA LEU A 229 6.14 -10.98 -32.64
C LEU A 229 7.18 -9.85 -32.44
N PRO A 230 7.21 -8.86 -33.36
CA PRO A 230 7.98 -7.63 -33.11
C PRO A 230 7.32 -6.83 -31.96
N GLU A 231 8.08 -5.95 -31.32
CA GLU A 231 7.58 -5.12 -30.23
C GLU A 231 6.41 -4.19 -30.64
N SER A 232 6.43 -3.75 -31.90
CA SER A 232 5.40 -2.88 -32.49
C SER A 232 4.22 -3.68 -33.08
N ASP A 233 4.06 -4.95 -32.73
CA ASP A 233 2.97 -5.76 -33.28
C ASP A 233 1.61 -5.24 -32.79
N PRO A 234 0.61 -5.06 -33.67
CA PRO A 234 -0.71 -4.58 -33.29
C PRO A 234 -1.41 -5.44 -32.23
N GLU A 235 -1.08 -6.73 -32.15
CA GLU A 235 -1.66 -7.65 -31.14
C GLU A 235 -1.18 -7.30 -29.73
N LEU A 236 -0.04 -6.63 -29.57
CA LEU A 236 0.51 -6.20 -28.30
C LEU A 236 0.01 -4.82 -27.87
N ALA A 237 -0.57 -4.04 -28.78
CA ALA A 237 -0.97 -2.65 -28.53
C ALA A 237 -1.91 -2.49 -27.31
N PRO A 238 -3.00 -3.29 -27.15
CA PRO A 238 -3.89 -3.15 -25.97
C PRO A 238 -3.16 -3.37 -24.63
N TRP A 239 -2.16 -4.24 -24.62
CA TRP A 239 -1.36 -4.55 -23.44
C TRP A 239 -0.37 -3.43 -23.12
N HIS A 240 0.22 -2.80 -24.15
CA HIS A 240 1.07 -1.63 -23.97
C HIS A 240 0.27 -0.42 -23.49
N ASP A 241 -0.94 -0.22 -24.03
CA ASP A 241 -1.85 0.84 -23.56
C ASP A 241 -2.18 0.64 -22.08
N ARG A 242 -2.52 -0.59 -21.67
CA ARG A 242 -2.80 -0.90 -20.26
C ARG A 242 -1.56 -0.74 -19.38
N LEU A 243 -0.37 -1.13 -19.83
CA LEU A 243 0.88 -0.86 -19.11
C LEU A 243 1.08 0.64 -18.89
N SER A 244 0.85 1.46 -19.92
CA SER A 244 0.96 2.90 -19.82
C SER A 244 -0.01 3.50 -18.81
N GLU A 245 -1.26 3.01 -18.78
CA GLU A 245 -2.25 3.44 -17.79
C GLU A 245 -1.84 3.08 -16.36
N LEU A 246 -1.30 1.87 -16.14
CA LEU A 246 -0.91 1.37 -14.82
C LEU A 246 0.38 2.01 -14.30
N THR A 247 1.30 2.38 -15.21
CA THR A 247 2.55 3.06 -14.83
C THR A 247 2.36 4.57 -14.65
N GLY A 248 1.24 5.12 -15.14
CA GLY A 248 1.05 6.56 -15.25
C GLY A 248 1.91 7.18 -16.36
N GLU A 249 1.85 8.49 -16.51
CA GLU A 249 2.88 9.20 -17.28
C GLU A 249 4.19 9.05 -16.49
N ALA A 250 5.13 8.29 -17.06
CA ALA A 250 6.44 8.11 -16.44
C ALA A 250 7.02 9.48 -16.12
N GLU A 251 7.38 9.71 -14.87
CA GLU A 251 8.08 10.92 -14.49
C GLU A 251 9.33 11.06 -15.39
N PRO A 252 9.70 12.27 -15.81
CA PRO A 252 10.88 12.48 -16.66
C PRO A 252 12.16 11.82 -16.13
N GLU A 253 12.22 11.61 -14.81
CA GLU A 253 13.31 10.93 -14.12
C GLU A 253 13.28 9.41 -14.35
N ASP A 254 12.10 8.78 -14.40
CA ASP A 254 11.94 7.34 -14.67
C ASP A 254 12.27 7.01 -16.12
N LEU A 255 11.87 7.88 -17.05
CA LEU A 255 12.26 7.77 -18.47
C LEU A 255 13.78 7.84 -18.63
N LEU A 256 14.42 8.73 -17.89
CA LEU A 256 15.88 8.88 -17.90
C LEU A 256 16.58 7.65 -17.31
N LEU A 257 16.05 7.08 -16.22
CA LEU A 257 16.58 5.86 -15.60
C LEU A 257 16.44 4.66 -16.55
N ALA A 258 15.28 4.50 -17.18
CA ALA A 258 15.05 3.44 -18.18
C ALA A 258 16.01 3.57 -19.39
N GLU A 259 16.30 4.78 -19.82
CA GLU A 259 17.28 5.02 -20.87
C GLU A 259 18.72 4.72 -20.43
N ILE A 260 19.07 5.05 -19.17
CA ILE A 260 20.39 4.72 -18.59
C ILE A 260 20.54 3.20 -18.41
N GLU A 261 19.50 2.49 -18.02
CA GLU A 261 19.49 1.03 -17.88
C GLU A 261 19.56 0.32 -19.25
N ALA A 262 18.95 0.89 -20.27
CA ALA A 262 19.08 0.41 -21.66
C ALA A 262 20.49 0.61 -22.24
N MET A 263 21.30 1.47 -21.65
CA MET A 263 22.74 1.53 -21.88
C MET A 263 23.42 0.37 -21.13
N GLY A 264 23.71 -0.72 -21.82
CA GLY A 264 24.41 -1.86 -21.23
C GLY A 264 25.74 -1.45 -20.56
N PRO A 265 26.35 -2.32 -19.74
CA PRO A 265 27.54 -2.01 -18.94
C PRO A 265 28.77 -1.53 -19.76
N ASP A 266 28.74 -1.64 -21.08
CA ASP A 266 29.81 -1.20 -21.98
C ASP A 266 29.59 0.21 -22.57
N GLY A 267 28.52 0.92 -22.21
CA GLY A 267 28.27 2.32 -22.62
C GLY A 267 28.12 2.53 -24.14
N GLN A 268 27.87 1.46 -24.91
CA GLN A 268 27.66 1.59 -26.35
C GLN A 268 26.20 1.90 -26.67
N VAL A 269 25.93 3.14 -26.97
CA VAL A 269 24.65 3.60 -27.55
C VAL A 269 24.54 3.04 -28.97
N LYS A 270 23.46 2.33 -29.24
CA LYS A 270 23.22 1.73 -30.57
C LYS A 270 22.88 2.77 -31.66
N ASP A 271 22.60 4.01 -31.29
CA ASP A 271 22.24 5.08 -32.21
C ASP A 271 23.02 6.39 -31.92
N PRO A 272 23.86 6.87 -32.84
CA PRO A 272 24.63 8.11 -32.67
C PRO A 272 23.79 9.38 -32.45
N SER A 273 22.53 9.41 -32.90
CA SER A 273 21.64 10.56 -32.70
C SER A 273 21.18 10.69 -31.23
N GLN A 274 21.20 9.60 -30.46
CA GLN A 274 20.94 9.62 -29.02
C GLN A 274 22.11 10.20 -28.22
N LEU A 275 23.35 10.06 -28.70
CA LEU A 275 24.54 10.62 -28.04
C LEU A 275 24.54 12.16 -27.96
N GLU A 276 23.96 12.87 -28.93
CA GLU A 276 23.85 14.33 -28.86
C GLU A 276 22.87 14.80 -27.80
N LEU A 277 21.76 14.09 -27.60
CA LEU A 277 20.77 14.39 -26.56
C LEU A 277 21.34 14.11 -25.18
N PHE A 278 22.01 12.95 -25.01
CA PHE A 278 22.61 12.53 -23.75
C PHE A 278 23.82 13.33 -23.32
N GLY A 279 24.66 13.76 -24.27
CA GLY A 279 25.83 14.60 -23.99
C GLY A 279 25.45 15.90 -23.31
N THR A 280 24.36 16.52 -23.76
CA THR A 280 23.83 17.76 -23.15
C THR A 280 23.22 17.51 -21.79
N LEU A 281 22.42 16.44 -21.64
CA LEU A 281 21.75 16.09 -20.41
C LEU A 281 22.72 15.62 -19.32
N LEU A 282 23.73 14.79 -19.67
CA LEU A 282 24.79 14.37 -18.74
C LEU A 282 25.64 15.57 -18.29
N THR A 283 25.86 16.55 -19.16
CA THR A 283 26.58 17.80 -18.81
C THR A 283 25.72 18.66 -17.88
N GLU A 284 24.42 18.72 -18.09
CA GLU A 284 23.47 19.39 -17.19
C GLU A 284 23.36 18.69 -15.84
N LEU A 285 23.23 17.35 -15.80
CA LEU A 285 23.19 16.55 -14.57
C LEU A 285 24.52 16.60 -13.79
N GLN A 286 25.67 16.61 -14.47
CA GLN A 286 26.97 16.85 -13.84
C GLN A 286 27.10 18.28 -13.34
N GLY A 287 26.51 19.24 -14.04
CA GLY A 287 26.39 20.63 -13.60
C GLY A 287 25.40 20.79 -12.43
N MET A 288 24.37 19.96 -12.35
CA MET A 288 23.42 19.91 -11.23
C MET A 288 23.98 19.18 -10.00
N LYS A 289 24.83 18.17 -10.16
CA LYS A 289 25.56 17.52 -9.05
C LYS A 289 26.63 18.44 -8.44
N SER A 290 27.11 19.43 -9.18
CA SER A 290 28.00 20.48 -8.69
C SER A 290 27.24 21.72 -8.18
N ARG A 291 25.94 21.81 -8.42
CA ARG A 291 25.00 22.72 -7.78
C ARG A 291 24.07 21.84 -6.98
N SER A 292 24.36 21.64 -5.69
CA SER A 292 23.36 21.22 -4.73
C SER A 292 22.15 22.11 -4.97
N GLY A 293 21.06 21.53 -5.50
CA GLY A 293 19.75 22.16 -5.56
C GLY A 293 19.38 22.66 -4.16
N PRO A 294 18.42 23.57 -3.98
CA PRO A 294 17.95 23.92 -2.66
C PRO A 294 17.43 22.63 -2.04
N GLY A 295 18.28 21.98 -1.20
CA GLY A 295 17.91 20.82 -0.44
C GLY A 295 16.68 21.16 0.35
N GLU A 296 15.83 20.20 0.55
CA GLU A 296 14.62 20.35 1.36
C GLU A 296 15.00 20.98 2.68
N VAL A 297 14.37 22.13 3.01
CA VAL A 297 14.72 22.91 4.20
C VAL A 297 13.97 22.31 5.39
N HIS A 298 14.73 21.81 6.35
CA HIS A 298 14.19 21.23 7.58
C HIS A 298 14.36 22.20 8.75
N ARG A 299 13.55 22.02 9.76
CA ARG A 299 13.71 22.68 11.05
C ARG A 299 13.94 21.63 12.14
N VAL A 300 14.98 21.78 12.90
CA VAL A 300 15.37 20.85 13.96
C VAL A 300 15.47 21.59 15.28
N SER A 301 14.86 21.05 16.34
CA SER A 301 14.98 21.59 17.70
C SER A 301 15.70 20.59 18.60
N THR A 302 16.72 21.06 19.33
CA THR A 302 17.45 20.25 20.31
C THR A 302 16.68 20.15 21.64
N ALA A 303 17.06 19.20 22.48
CA ALA A 303 16.52 19.08 23.84
C ALA A 303 16.82 20.34 24.72
N GLY A 304 17.83 21.12 24.37
CA GLY A 304 18.17 22.41 25.02
C GLY A 304 17.28 23.58 24.55
N GLY A 305 16.38 23.36 23.55
CA GLY A 305 15.50 24.41 23.04
C GLY A 305 16.09 25.23 21.89
N GLU A 306 17.30 24.96 21.46
CA GLU A 306 17.92 25.59 20.29
C GLU A 306 17.26 25.09 19.01
N THR A 307 17.07 25.97 18.01
CA THR A 307 16.43 25.63 16.76
C THR A 307 17.30 25.99 15.58
N TYR A 308 17.52 25.02 14.69
CA TYR A 308 18.31 25.15 13.47
C TYR A 308 17.42 24.98 12.25
N VAL A 309 17.70 25.74 11.18
CA VAL A 309 16.91 25.73 9.93
C VAL A 309 17.86 25.68 8.74
N GLY A 310 17.59 24.75 7.81
CA GLY A 310 18.40 24.56 6.62
C GLY A 310 18.32 23.12 6.10
N THR A 311 19.17 22.79 5.15
CA THR A 311 19.40 21.39 4.76
C THR A 311 20.03 20.61 5.92
N PHE A 312 19.95 19.31 5.93
CA PHE A 312 20.57 18.51 7.00
C PHE A 312 22.07 18.81 7.17
N GLU A 313 22.77 19.06 6.07
CA GLU A 313 24.19 19.43 6.12
C GLU A 313 24.42 20.81 6.77
N GLU A 314 23.59 21.79 6.40
CA GLU A 314 23.65 23.13 7.00
C GLU A 314 23.29 23.12 8.48
N ILE A 315 22.30 22.32 8.87
CA ILE A 315 21.89 22.14 10.26
C ILE A 315 23.05 21.56 11.09
N VAL A 316 23.67 20.45 10.60
CA VAL A 316 24.83 19.85 11.33
C VAL A 316 26.00 20.81 11.37
N ARG A 317 26.20 21.64 10.34
CA ARG A 317 27.25 22.70 10.33
C ARG A 317 26.95 23.76 11.38
N GLN A 318 25.71 24.26 11.45
CA GLN A 318 25.29 25.22 12.47
C GLN A 318 25.46 24.66 13.88
N MET A 319 24.99 23.44 14.13
CA MET A 319 25.14 22.75 15.41
C MET A 319 26.61 22.57 15.83
N LYS A 320 27.47 22.26 14.85
CA LYS A 320 28.93 22.14 15.09
C LYS A 320 29.55 23.51 15.45
N ASP A 321 29.17 24.57 14.72
CA ASP A 321 29.73 25.90 14.92
C ASP A 321 29.29 26.51 16.25
N ASP A 322 28.09 26.21 16.73
CA ASP A 322 27.59 26.59 18.05
C ASP A 322 28.25 25.78 19.18
N ALA A 323 28.72 24.58 18.89
CA ALA A 323 29.47 23.77 19.85
C ALA A 323 30.93 24.23 19.91
N ALA A 324 31.23 25.14 20.80
CA ALA A 324 32.53 25.81 20.94
C ALA A 324 33.75 24.86 20.96
N GLU A 325 33.56 23.63 21.44
CA GLU A 325 34.61 22.59 21.50
C GLU A 325 34.99 22.06 20.10
N TYR A 326 34.11 22.23 19.07
CA TYR A 326 34.27 21.67 17.74
C TYR A 326 34.35 22.71 16.61
N ALA A 327 34.39 24.00 16.95
CA ALA A 327 34.38 25.11 15.99
C ALA A 327 35.53 25.07 14.95
N GLY A 328 36.63 24.38 15.24
CA GLY A 328 37.77 24.18 14.32
C GLY A 328 37.90 22.75 13.77
N GLY A 329 37.03 21.81 14.17
CA GLY A 329 37.08 20.40 13.75
C GLY A 329 36.33 20.09 12.47
N SER A 330 36.48 18.86 11.98
CA SER A 330 35.69 18.38 10.86
C SER A 330 34.24 18.07 11.29
N MET A 331 33.31 18.11 10.33
CA MET A 331 31.90 17.73 10.57
C MET A 331 31.78 16.26 11.01
N ALA A 332 32.63 15.38 10.46
CA ALA A 332 32.66 13.95 10.80
C ALA A 332 33.09 13.75 12.27
N ASP A 333 34.10 14.50 12.75
CA ASP A 333 34.55 14.43 14.16
C ASP A 333 33.45 14.90 15.11
N TYR A 334 32.73 15.96 14.75
CA TYR A 334 31.62 16.48 15.53
C TYR A 334 30.48 15.44 15.62
N MET A 335 30.07 14.87 14.48
CA MET A 335 29.02 13.83 14.44
C MET A 335 29.42 12.60 15.27
N ALA A 336 30.66 12.13 15.12
CA ALA A 336 31.16 10.96 15.86
C ALA A 336 31.17 11.19 17.38
N ALA A 337 31.69 12.35 17.83
CA ALA A 337 31.71 12.69 19.24
C ALA A 337 30.32 12.89 19.84
N THR A 338 29.41 13.52 19.09
CA THR A 338 28.02 13.73 19.52
C THR A 338 27.24 12.42 19.55
N ALA A 339 27.44 11.54 18.57
CA ALA A 339 26.83 10.20 18.53
C ALA A 339 27.33 9.34 19.71
N GLN A 340 28.61 9.43 20.07
CA GLN A 340 29.16 8.72 21.23
C GLN A 340 28.55 9.20 22.54
N ARG A 341 28.38 10.52 22.72
CA ARG A 341 27.71 11.11 23.90
C ARG A 341 26.22 10.69 23.92
N GLY A 342 25.53 10.78 22.80
CA GLY A 342 24.14 10.37 22.67
C GLY A 342 23.95 8.90 23.04
N ARG A 343 24.82 8.02 22.56
CA ARG A 343 24.82 6.60 22.94
C ARG A 343 25.01 6.36 24.45
N GLN A 344 25.87 7.13 25.08
CA GLN A 344 26.07 7.01 26.53
C GLN A 344 24.84 7.45 27.33
N GLN A 345 24.07 8.41 26.81
CA GLN A 345 22.86 8.94 27.46
C GLN A 345 21.62 8.10 27.21
N THR A 346 21.46 7.59 25.98
CA THR A 346 20.20 6.94 25.53
C THR A 346 20.33 5.43 25.30
N GLY A 347 21.57 4.92 25.19
CA GLY A 347 21.84 3.53 24.80
C GLY A 347 21.64 3.25 23.29
N VAL A 348 21.16 4.21 22.53
CA VAL A 348 20.86 4.06 21.09
C VAL A 348 22.11 4.39 20.26
N MET A 349 22.37 3.60 19.21
CA MET A 349 23.47 3.85 18.29
C MET A 349 23.00 4.83 17.21
N ILE A 350 23.68 5.99 17.12
CA ILE A 350 23.37 7.05 16.16
C ILE A 350 24.32 6.90 14.96
N PRO A 351 23.81 6.76 13.73
CA PRO A 351 24.63 6.70 12.51
C PRO A 351 25.40 8.01 12.30
N THR A 352 26.62 7.90 11.75
CA THR A 352 27.49 9.05 11.45
C THR A 352 28.02 9.01 10.01
N THR A 353 27.35 8.28 9.14
CA THR A 353 27.76 8.11 7.75
C THR A 353 27.57 9.39 6.92
N ASP A 354 26.50 10.13 7.20
CA ASP A 354 26.11 11.35 6.53
C ASP A 354 25.24 12.23 7.46
N PRO A 355 25.08 13.53 7.17
CA PRO A 355 24.30 14.47 7.99
C PRO A 355 22.82 14.09 8.16
N GLU A 356 22.17 13.54 7.15
CA GLU A 356 20.76 13.14 7.22
C GLU A 356 20.59 11.97 8.18
N SER A 357 21.36 10.89 7.99
CA SER A 357 21.34 9.71 8.88
C SER A 357 21.66 10.08 10.33
N PHE A 358 22.57 11.04 10.55
CA PHE A 358 22.92 11.53 11.86
C PHE A 358 21.76 12.29 12.53
N ILE A 359 21.10 13.21 11.83
CA ILE A 359 19.95 13.98 12.35
C ILE A 359 18.76 13.04 12.62
N ARG A 360 18.42 12.14 11.70
CA ARG A 360 17.32 11.18 11.88
C ARG A 360 17.60 10.24 13.06
N GLY A 361 18.79 9.64 13.12
CA GLY A 361 19.17 8.77 14.24
C GLY A 361 19.25 9.50 15.59
N SER A 362 19.60 10.79 15.60
CA SER A 362 19.56 11.62 16.82
C SER A 362 18.11 11.94 17.24
N ALA A 363 17.18 12.08 16.27
CA ALA A 363 15.75 12.24 16.54
C ALA A 363 15.15 10.95 17.10
N ASP A 364 15.48 9.80 16.54
CA ASP A 364 15.05 8.49 17.02
C ASP A 364 15.58 8.20 18.44
N ALA A 365 16.77 8.70 18.76
CA ALA A 365 17.34 8.63 20.10
C ALA A 365 16.73 9.67 21.09
N GLY A 366 15.83 10.54 20.64
CA GLY A 366 15.16 11.55 21.46
C GLY A 366 16.02 12.75 21.85
N LEU A 367 17.18 12.94 21.19
CA LEU A 367 18.10 14.04 21.48
C LEU A 367 17.71 15.35 20.77
N LEU A 368 16.91 15.25 19.72
CA LEU A 368 16.37 16.37 18.97
C LEU A 368 15.00 16.03 18.36
N ARG A 369 14.30 17.03 17.82
CA ARG A 369 13.04 16.85 17.09
C ARG A 369 13.14 17.51 15.72
N ILE A 370 12.72 16.79 14.69
CA ILE A 370 12.51 17.35 13.35
C ILE A 370 11.10 17.96 13.33
N LEU A 371 11.02 19.25 13.06
CA LEU A 371 9.76 19.99 12.96
C LEU A 371 9.43 20.16 11.47
N HIS A 372 8.27 19.69 11.06
CA HIS A 372 7.78 19.82 9.67
C HIS A 372 7.16 21.18 9.41
#